data_8e4a405eb89d3b518f9d0df55c2952f6
#
_entry.id   8e4a405eb89d3b518f9d0df55c2952f6
#
_cell.length_a   1.000
_cell.length_b   1.000
_cell.length_c   1.000
_cell.angle_alpha   90.00
_cell.angle_beta   90.00
_cell.angle_gamma   90.00
#
_symmetry.space_group_name_H-M   'P 1'
#
loop_
_entity.id
_entity.type
_entity.pdbx_description
1 polymer ?
#
loop_
_entity_poly.entity_id
_entity_poly.type
_entity_poly.pdbx_seq_one_letter_code
_entity_poly.pdbx_strand_id
1 'polypeptide(L)'
;MNTMDLKLNREMLSMTRTILDASCEQAVEKDFLLPDYYPDIFRVLKCVITPTVQSHSINGGKLSFDMAALIRVLYISQNDKRINCIEQKMNYTKSFDLQGDCGDPMIWLTPKCDYVNCRVVNQRRLDIRGAVTIHANVTGEATVPIVTDAFGCGIQLKKVAVTYPAKRLTAAKRITLIEELQLSAAKAPVGTILRTDCRIIPQEHKMIAGKLVTKGDAEIMMLYSCVTTDG
;
A
#
# COMPACT_ATOMS: atom_id res chain seq x y z
N MET A 1 19.29 6.10 61.04
CA MET A 1 18.61 5.41 59.95
C MET A 1 19.56 5.33 58.80
N ASN A 2 20.16 4.15 58.54
CA ASN A 2 21.05 3.96 57.37
C ASN A 2 20.19 3.99 56.12
N THR A 3 20.35 5.02 55.34
CA THR A 3 19.85 5.06 53.96
C THR A 3 20.47 3.90 53.18
N MET A 4 19.68 2.92 52.80
CA MET A 4 20.12 1.86 51.90
C MET A 4 20.50 2.52 50.56
N ASP A 5 21.82 2.58 50.30
CA ASP A 5 22.33 3.08 49.02
C ASP A 5 22.16 1.98 47.96
N LEU A 6 21.07 2.10 47.19
CA LEU A 6 20.81 1.29 46.04
C LEU A 6 21.58 1.84 44.83
N LYS A 7 22.55 1.09 44.33
CA LYS A 7 23.29 1.41 43.10
C LYS A 7 22.70 0.62 41.93
N LEU A 8 22.32 1.32 40.86
CA LEU A 8 21.78 0.74 39.63
C LEU A 8 22.79 0.91 38.50
N ASN A 9 23.14 -0.19 37.84
CA ASN A 9 23.85 -0.12 36.56
C ASN A 9 22.78 0.01 35.47
N ARG A 10 22.99 0.99 34.59
CA ARG A 10 22.11 1.26 33.45
C ARG A 10 22.91 1.19 32.16
N GLU A 11 22.36 0.59 31.18
CA GLU A 11 22.84 0.56 29.81
C GLU A 11 21.83 1.19 28.88
N MET A 12 22.32 1.85 27.84
CA MET A 12 21.45 2.44 26.82
C MET A 12 21.15 1.39 25.76
N LEU A 13 19.87 1.04 25.64
CA LEU A 13 19.39 0.07 24.67
C LEU A 13 18.74 0.80 23.49
N SER A 14 19.25 0.54 22.28
CA SER A 14 18.58 0.96 21.05
C SER A 14 17.46 0.00 20.72
N MET A 15 16.27 0.55 20.48
CA MET A 15 15.07 -0.23 20.15
C MET A 15 14.21 0.50 19.12
N THR A 16 13.36 -0.24 18.42
CA THR A 16 12.36 0.35 17.52
C THR A 16 11.15 0.80 18.32
N ARG A 17 10.74 2.04 18.14
CA ARG A 17 9.52 2.62 18.73
C ARG A 17 8.52 2.97 17.64
N THR A 18 7.24 2.68 17.87
CA THR A 18 6.15 3.19 17.04
C THR A 18 5.93 4.67 17.35
N ILE A 19 6.02 5.51 16.32
CA ILE A 19 5.84 6.97 16.39
C ILE A 19 4.43 7.33 15.98
N LEU A 20 3.90 6.65 14.95
CA LEU A 20 2.55 6.81 14.47
C LEU A 20 1.95 5.45 14.12
N ASP A 21 0.73 5.23 14.54
CA ASP A 21 -0.14 4.15 14.09
C ASP A 21 -1.55 4.72 13.98
N ALA A 22 -1.93 5.11 12.75
CA ALA A 22 -3.17 5.84 12.52
C ALA A 22 -3.74 5.54 11.14
N SER A 23 -5.03 5.79 10.98
CA SER A 23 -5.72 5.66 9.70
C SER A 23 -6.47 6.94 9.38
N CYS A 24 -6.55 7.27 8.10
CA CYS A 24 -7.44 8.31 7.61
C CYS A 24 -8.27 7.82 6.44
N GLU A 25 -9.50 8.30 6.37
CA GLU A 25 -10.41 8.02 5.27
C GLU A 25 -10.35 9.16 4.25
N GLN A 26 -10.47 8.79 2.98
CA GLN A 26 -10.67 9.69 1.86
C GLN A 26 -11.90 9.28 1.08
N ALA A 27 -12.91 10.16 1.08
CA ALA A 27 -14.07 10.00 0.19
C ALA A 27 -13.63 10.16 -1.28
N VAL A 28 -14.13 9.29 -2.12
CA VAL A 28 -13.95 9.31 -3.57
C VAL A 28 -15.31 9.57 -4.19
N GLU A 29 -15.54 10.80 -4.64
CA GLU A 29 -16.79 11.21 -5.27
C GLU A 29 -16.50 11.75 -6.66
N LYS A 30 -17.14 11.19 -7.67
CA LYS A 30 -16.97 11.59 -9.06
C LYS A 30 -18.28 11.50 -9.82
N ASP A 31 -18.74 12.65 -10.27
CA ASP A 31 -19.72 12.76 -11.34
C ASP A 31 -18.94 12.71 -12.66
N PHE A 32 -19.12 11.65 -13.41
CA PHE A 32 -18.35 11.38 -14.61
C PHE A 32 -19.25 11.44 -15.84
N LEU A 33 -18.97 12.43 -16.70
CA LEU A 33 -19.56 12.51 -18.04
C LEU A 33 -18.68 11.74 -19.02
N LEU A 34 -19.30 10.83 -19.77
CA LEU A 34 -18.63 10.01 -20.77
C LEU A 34 -18.14 10.89 -21.93
N PRO A 35 -16.84 10.87 -22.27
CA PRO A 35 -16.34 11.52 -23.48
C PRO A 35 -16.99 10.96 -24.74
N ASP A 36 -17.13 11.79 -25.78
CA ASP A 36 -17.90 11.46 -27.00
C ASP A 36 -17.37 10.24 -27.77
N TYR A 37 -16.11 9.93 -27.63
CA TYR A 37 -15.49 8.74 -28.25
C TYR A 37 -15.80 7.41 -27.55
N TYR A 38 -16.46 7.45 -26.38
CA TYR A 38 -16.96 6.24 -25.73
C TYR A 38 -18.41 5.98 -26.15
N PRO A 39 -18.77 4.71 -26.40
CA PRO A 39 -20.17 4.35 -26.71
C PRO A 39 -21.06 4.48 -25.47
N ASP A 40 -22.33 4.77 -25.69
CA ASP A 40 -23.34 4.93 -24.66
C ASP A 40 -23.46 3.70 -23.76
N ILE A 41 -23.71 3.92 -22.49
CA ILE A 41 -23.81 2.89 -21.46
C ILE A 41 -25.17 2.20 -21.56
N PHE A 42 -25.17 0.88 -21.77
CA PHE A 42 -26.34 0.07 -21.55
C PHE A 42 -26.43 -0.40 -20.09
N ARG A 43 -25.34 -0.95 -19.57
CA ARG A 43 -25.28 -1.47 -18.20
C ARG A 43 -23.85 -1.50 -17.65
N VAL A 44 -23.68 -1.03 -16.43
CA VAL A 44 -22.41 -1.20 -15.70
C VAL A 44 -22.30 -2.63 -15.19
N LEU A 45 -21.17 -3.27 -15.44
CA LEU A 45 -20.85 -4.62 -14.98
C LEU A 45 -20.08 -4.59 -13.65
N LYS A 46 -19.08 -3.72 -13.57
CA LYS A 46 -18.21 -3.63 -12.39
C LYS A 46 -17.58 -2.24 -12.29
N CYS A 47 -17.51 -1.72 -11.09
CA CYS A 47 -16.69 -0.56 -10.74
C CYS A 47 -15.69 -0.96 -9.67
N VAL A 48 -14.45 -0.51 -9.80
CA VAL A 48 -13.37 -0.79 -8.85
C VAL A 48 -12.59 0.49 -8.63
N ILE A 49 -12.22 0.75 -7.38
CA ILE A 49 -11.24 1.77 -7.01
C ILE A 49 -9.96 1.06 -6.57
N THR A 50 -8.85 1.38 -7.21
CA THR A 50 -7.53 0.87 -6.85
C THR A 50 -6.69 2.03 -6.32
N PRO A 51 -6.56 2.18 -4.99
CA PRO A 51 -5.74 3.22 -4.40
C PRO A 51 -4.26 2.82 -4.41
N THR A 52 -3.39 3.79 -4.67
CA THR A 52 -1.93 3.62 -4.64
C THR A 52 -1.26 4.84 -4.04
N VAL A 53 -0.29 4.65 -3.15
CA VAL A 53 0.58 5.72 -2.68
C VAL A 53 1.64 5.99 -3.73
N GLN A 54 1.81 7.25 -4.10
CA GLN A 54 2.76 7.67 -5.15
C GLN A 54 4.06 8.19 -4.56
N SER A 55 3.95 9.00 -3.52
CA SER A 55 5.09 9.61 -2.82
C SER A 55 4.77 9.83 -1.36
N HIS A 56 5.79 9.97 -0.54
CA HIS A 56 5.68 10.40 0.84
C HIS A 56 6.94 11.13 1.28
N SER A 57 6.80 12.01 2.28
CA SER A 57 7.90 12.75 2.89
C SER A 57 7.58 13.09 4.34
N ILE A 58 8.63 13.22 5.15
CA ILE A 58 8.52 13.76 6.51
C ILE A 58 9.23 15.10 6.55
N ASN A 59 8.49 16.15 6.91
CA ASN A 59 9.02 17.50 7.08
C ASN A 59 8.37 18.16 8.30
N GLY A 60 9.18 18.75 9.18
CA GLY A 60 8.70 19.52 10.33
C GLY A 60 7.77 18.73 11.27
N GLY A 61 8.06 17.44 11.51
CA GLY A 61 7.21 16.60 12.37
C GLY A 61 5.88 16.19 11.73
N LYS A 62 5.76 16.29 10.41
CA LYS A 62 4.56 15.91 9.66
C LYS A 62 4.91 14.92 8.56
N LEU A 63 4.21 13.78 8.52
CA LEU A 63 4.22 12.84 7.42
C LEU A 63 3.20 13.31 6.38
N SER A 64 3.64 13.71 5.20
CA SER A 64 2.80 14.04 4.05
C SER A 64 2.93 12.96 2.99
N PHE A 65 1.85 12.63 2.30
CA PHE A 65 1.87 11.64 1.22
C PHE A 65 0.84 11.97 0.15
N ASP A 66 1.20 11.60 -1.09
CA ASP A 66 0.34 11.69 -2.26
C ASP A 66 -0.20 10.31 -2.60
N MET A 67 -1.49 10.26 -2.85
CA MET A 67 -2.22 9.04 -3.20
C MET A 67 -2.99 9.26 -4.50
N ALA A 68 -3.03 8.25 -5.34
CA ALA A 68 -3.93 8.17 -6.48
C ALA A 68 -5.00 7.11 -6.24
N ALA A 69 -6.24 7.44 -6.51
CA ALA A 69 -7.35 6.49 -6.64
C ALA A 69 -7.66 6.29 -8.12
N LEU A 70 -7.33 5.13 -8.66
CA LEU A 70 -7.68 4.75 -10.03
C LEU A 70 -9.05 4.08 -10.03
N ILE A 71 -10.03 4.76 -10.60
CA ILE A 71 -11.40 4.26 -10.77
C ILE A 71 -11.44 3.57 -12.13
N ARG A 72 -11.91 2.33 -12.17
CA ARG A 72 -12.18 1.55 -13.38
C ARG A 72 -13.62 1.12 -13.43
N VAL A 73 -14.31 1.42 -14.53
CA VAL A 73 -15.69 1.02 -14.75
C VAL A 73 -15.76 0.16 -16.01
N LEU A 74 -16.14 -1.09 -15.84
CA LEU A 74 -16.49 -2.00 -16.93
C LEU A 74 -17.98 -1.91 -17.20
N TYR A 75 -18.36 -1.67 -18.44
CA TYR A 75 -19.76 -1.56 -18.85
C TYR A 75 -20.01 -2.17 -20.22
N ILE A 76 -21.24 -2.53 -20.47
CA ILE A 76 -21.74 -2.96 -21.79
C ILE A 76 -22.25 -1.72 -22.51
N SER A 77 -21.81 -1.53 -23.75
CA SER A 77 -22.31 -0.47 -24.65
C SER A 77 -23.74 -0.73 -25.13
N GLN A 78 -24.46 0.35 -25.44
CA GLN A 78 -25.84 0.28 -25.87
C GLN A 78 -25.97 -0.32 -27.29
N ASN A 79 -25.10 0.08 -28.19
CA ASN A 79 -25.25 -0.20 -29.62
C ASN A 79 -24.73 -1.59 -30.01
N ASP A 80 -23.51 -1.90 -29.70
CA ASP A 80 -22.82 -3.12 -30.16
C ASP A 80 -22.73 -4.21 -29.07
N LYS A 81 -23.27 -3.94 -27.86
CA LYS A 81 -23.25 -4.84 -26.70
C LYS A 81 -21.85 -5.32 -26.30
N ARG A 82 -20.80 -4.60 -26.71
CA ARG A 82 -19.42 -4.91 -26.34
C ARG A 82 -19.09 -4.41 -24.94
N ILE A 83 -18.11 -5.06 -24.32
CA ILE A 83 -17.59 -4.63 -23.03
C ILE A 83 -16.55 -3.54 -23.26
N ASN A 84 -16.72 -2.43 -22.57
CA ASN A 84 -15.82 -1.28 -22.57
C ASN A 84 -15.29 -1.03 -21.17
N CYS A 85 -14.14 -0.38 -21.08
CA CYS A 85 -13.52 0.05 -19.82
C CYS A 85 -13.27 1.55 -19.84
N ILE A 86 -13.69 2.22 -18.77
CA ILE A 86 -13.38 3.62 -18.51
C ILE A 86 -12.41 3.66 -17.34
N GLU A 87 -11.35 4.47 -17.47
CA GLU A 87 -10.42 4.72 -16.37
C GLU A 87 -10.41 6.20 -16.03
N GLN A 88 -10.47 6.48 -14.73
CA GLN A 88 -10.36 7.83 -14.20
C GLN A 88 -9.42 7.82 -12.99
N LYS A 89 -8.39 8.66 -13.03
CA LYS A 89 -7.45 8.84 -11.92
C LYS A 89 -7.80 10.10 -11.14
N MET A 90 -7.87 9.97 -9.81
CA MET A 90 -8.03 11.07 -8.87
C MET A 90 -6.82 11.11 -7.94
N ASN A 91 -6.26 12.29 -7.72
CA ASN A 91 -5.10 12.47 -6.85
C ASN A 91 -5.52 13.19 -5.57
N TYR A 92 -4.94 12.77 -4.44
CA TYR A 92 -5.18 13.33 -3.13
C TYR A 92 -3.87 13.48 -2.38
N THR A 93 -3.76 14.54 -1.59
CA THR A 93 -2.65 14.74 -0.65
C THR A 93 -3.20 14.71 0.77
N LYS A 94 -2.57 13.95 1.65
CA LYS A 94 -2.93 13.83 3.06
C LYS A 94 -1.69 13.95 3.92
N SER A 95 -1.91 14.21 5.21
CA SER A 95 -0.82 14.27 6.17
C SER A 95 -1.26 13.81 7.56
N PHE A 96 -0.28 13.32 8.33
CA PHE A 96 -0.38 13.00 9.74
C PHE A 96 0.66 13.79 10.53
N ASP A 97 0.29 14.29 11.70
CA ASP A 97 1.23 14.87 12.62
C ASP A 97 1.95 13.77 13.39
N LEU A 98 3.29 13.85 13.46
CA LEU A 98 4.12 12.87 14.16
C LEU A 98 4.45 13.38 15.56
N GLN A 99 4.41 12.49 16.54
CA GLN A 99 4.76 12.82 17.91
C GLN A 99 6.22 12.46 18.19
N GLY A 100 7.06 13.48 18.36
CA GLY A 100 8.46 13.34 18.75
C GLY A 100 9.42 13.32 17.56
N ASP A 101 10.71 13.23 17.89
CA ASP A 101 11.80 13.18 16.91
C ASP A 101 11.86 11.78 16.27
N CYS A 102 11.99 11.77 14.97
CA CYS A 102 12.01 10.56 14.13
C CYS A 102 13.42 10.34 13.58
N GLY A 103 14.34 9.84 14.40
CA GLY A 103 15.64 9.37 13.88
C GLY A 103 15.41 8.17 12.93
N ASP A 104 15.83 8.28 11.69
CA ASP A 104 15.77 7.25 10.64
C ASP A 104 14.40 6.51 10.56
N PRO A 105 13.30 7.23 10.21
CA PRO A 105 11.96 6.69 10.28
C PRO A 105 11.69 5.67 9.16
N MET A 106 11.07 4.55 9.53
CA MET A 106 10.50 3.59 8.60
C MET A 106 9.00 3.84 8.46
N ILE A 107 8.55 4.02 7.22
CA ILE A 107 7.19 4.42 6.89
C ILE A 107 6.50 3.32 6.10
N TRP A 108 5.34 2.88 6.58
CA TRP A 108 4.42 1.99 5.86
C TRP A 108 3.09 2.69 5.66
N LEU A 109 2.69 2.84 4.40
CA LEU A 109 1.42 3.38 3.99
C LEU A 109 0.66 2.30 3.23
N THR A 110 -0.44 1.84 3.79
CA THR A 110 -1.26 0.76 3.23
C THR A 110 -2.63 1.31 2.86
N PRO A 111 -2.85 1.67 1.58
CA PRO A 111 -4.15 2.12 1.11
C PRO A 111 -5.06 0.93 0.82
N LYS A 112 -6.34 1.06 1.16
CA LYS A 112 -7.38 0.05 0.94
C LYS A 112 -8.66 0.72 0.49
N CYS A 113 -9.32 0.16 -0.52
CA CYS A 113 -10.68 0.56 -0.87
C CYS A 113 -11.66 -0.13 0.09
N ASP A 114 -12.50 0.66 0.76
CA ASP A 114 -13.49 0.15 1.70
C ASP A 114 -14.78 -0.23 0.98
N TYR A 115 -15.26 0.65 0.13
CA TYR A 115 -16.40 0.39 -0.74
C TYR A 115 -16.37 1.27 -1.98
N VAL A 116 -17.11 0.86 -2.99
CA VAL A 116 -17.42 1.66 -4.18
C VAL A 116 -18.85 1.36 -4.63
N ASN A 117 -19.56 2.42 -4.96
CA ASN A 117 -20.86 2.40 -5.59
C ASN A 117 -20.79 3.20 -6.89
N CYS A 118 -21.34 2.65 -7.97
CA CYS A 118 -21.40 3.30 -9.27
C CYS A 118 -22.83 3.21 -9.80
N ARG A 119 -23.47 4.37 -9.92
CA ARG A 119 -24.84 4.50 -10.41
C ARG A 119 -24.84 5.13 -11.79
N VAL A 120 -25.57 4.52 -12.71
CA VAL A 120 -25.86 5.11 -14.02
C VAL A 120 -26.97 6.15 -13.84
N VAL A 121 -26.65 7.42 -14.11
CA VAL A 121 -27.59 8.53 -14.07
C VAL A 121 -28.36 8.60 -15.41
N ASN A 122 -27.63 8.48 -16.51
CA ASN A 122 -28.14 8.31 -17.86
C ASN A 122 -27.08 7.58 -18.71
N GLN A 123 -27.37 7.36 -20.00
CA GLN A 123 -26.48 6.61 -20.92
C GLN A 123 -25.06 7.18 -21.04
N ARG A 124 -24.83 8.44 -20.63
CA ARG A 124 -23.53 9.12 -20.72
C ARG A 124 -23.00 9.65 -19.39
N ARG A 125 -23.72 9.40 -18.28
CA ARG A 125 -23.34 9.98 -16.97
C ARG A 125 -23.37 8.93 -15.87
N LEU A 126 -22.27 8.86 -15.12
CA LEU A 126 -22.08 8.00 -13.96
C LEU A 126 -21.89 8.84 -12.70
N ASP A 127 -22.59 8.49 -11.62
CA ASP A 127 -22.31 8.96 -10.26
C ASP A 127 -21.54 7.85 -9.53
N ILE A 128 -20.28 8.14 -9.16
CA ILE A 128 -19.37 7.19 -8.52
C ILE A 128 -19.06 7.71 -7.13
N ARG A 129 -19.33 6.89 -6.12
CA ARG A 129 -19.09 7.17 -4.72
C ARG A 129 -18.37 6.01 -4.06
N GLY A 130 -17.37 6.31 -3.27
CA GLY A 130 -16.61 5.31 -2.53
C GLY A 130 -15.79 5.93 -1.41
N ALA A 131 -15.10 5.08 -0.68
CA ALA A 131 -14.14 5.51 0.32
C ALA A 131 -12.88 4.65 0.25
N VAL A 132 -11.77 5.27 0.56
CA VAL A 132 -10.46 4.67 0.66
C VAL A 132 -9.89 5.00 2.03
N THR A 133 -9.51 4.00 2.79
CA THR A 133 -8.78 4.15 4.05
C THR A 133 -7.29 3.95 3.80
N ILE A 134 -6.47 4.85 4.34
CA ILE A 134 -5.02 4.74 4.34
C ILE A 134 -4.58 4.51 5.78
N HIS A 135 -3.98 3.36 6.03
CA HIS A 135 -3.32 3.06 7.30
C HIS A 135 -1.85 3.46 7.20
N ALA A 136 -1.41 4.31 8.13
CA ALA A 136 -0.05 4.79 8.25
C ALA A 136 0.59 4.24 9.52
N ASN A 137 1.70 3.53 9.37
CA ASN A 137 2.54 3.08 10.47
C ASN A 137 3.94 3.66 10.28
N VAL A 138 4.42 4.42 11.28
CA VAL A 138 5.76 5.00 11.31
C VAL A 138 6.48 4.50 12.54
N THR A 139 7.65 3.92 12.33
CA THR A 139 8.53 3.51 13.42
C THR A 139 9.87 4.20 13.28
N GLY A 140 10.52 4.47 14.40
CA GLY A 140 11.85 5.07 14.44
C GLY A 140 12.72 4.43 15.51
N GLU A 141 14.00 4.77 15.51
CA GLU A 141 14.93 4.35 16.56
C GLU A 141 14.71 5.19 17.83
N ALA A 142 14.71 4.53 18.98
CA ALA A 142 14.68 5.15 20.29
C ALA A 142 15.74 4.49 21.17
N THR A 143 16.39 5.29 21.98
CA THR A 143 17.38 4.81 22.96
C THR A 143 16.77 4.92 24.35
N VAL A 144 16.68 3.81 25.07
CA VAL A 144 16.04 3.72 26.37
C VAL A 144 17.06 3.22 27.41
N PRO A 145 17.20 3.88 28.56
CA PRO A 145 18.03 3.36 29.65
C PRO A 145 17.35 2.17 30.31
N ILE A 146 18.00 1.02 30.31
CA ILE A 146 17.57 -0.19 31.01
C ILE A 146 18.46 -0.44 32.22
N VAL A 147 17.87 -1.00 33.28
CA VAL A 147 18.65 -1.45 34.44
C VAL A 147 19.14 -2.87 34.16
N THR A 148 20.46 -3.04 34.07
CA THR A 148 21.10 -4.34 33.83
C THR A 148 21.57 -5.01 35.10
N ASP A 149 21.83 -4.21 36.17
CA ASP A 149 22.25 -4.70 37.47
C ASP A 149 21.85 -3.76 38.59
N ALA A 150 21.74 -4.29 39.80
CA ALA A 150 21.50 -3.51 41.00
C ALA A 150 22.32 -4.08 42.17
N PHE A 151 22.90 -3.20 42.98
CA PHE A 151 23.77 -3.55 44.11
C PHE A 151 23.25 -2.83 45.37
N GLY A 152 23.21 -3.55 46.49
CA GLY A 152 22.84 -2.99 47.81
C GLY A 152 22.61 -4.10 48.82
N CYS A 153 22.51 -3.72 50.13
CA CYS A 153 22.21 -4.70 51.15
C CYS A 153 20.79 -5.24 51.06
N GLY A 154 20.61 -6.55 51.14
CA GLY A 154 19.30 -7.21 51.17
C GLY A 154 18.61 -7.32 49.81
N ILE A 155 19.30 -7.14 48.70
CA ILE A 155 18.74 -7.27 47.36
C ILE A 155 18.95 -8.67 46.80
N GLN A 156 17.90 -9.29 46.30
CA GLN A 156 17.96 -10.49 45.47
C GLN A 156 17.58 -10.14 44.05
N LEU A 157 18.46 -10.47 43.09
CA LEU A 157 18.24 -10.23 41.66
C LEU A 157 17.91 -11.51 40.94
N LYS A 158 16.83 -11.46 40.14
CA LYS A 158 16.56 -12.47 39.13
C LYS A 158 16.89 -11.88 37.75
N LYS A 159 17.92 -12.36 37.10
CA LYS A 159 18.32 -11.97 35.75
C LYS A 159 17.77 -12.96 34.74
N VAL A 160 17.15 -12.46 33.67
CA VAL A 160 16.67 -13.26 32.54
C VAL A 160 17.31 -12.70 31.28
N ALA A 161 17.97 -13.54 30.51
CA ALA A 161 18.48 -13.14 29.21
C ALA A 161 17.33 -13.00 28.19
N VAL A 162 17.25 -11.86 27.53
CA VAL A 162 16.28 -11.58 26.48
C VAL A 162 17.00 -11.25 25.19
N THR A 163 16.68 -11.96 24.12
CA THR A 163 17.18 -11.68 22.79
C THR A 163 16.22 -10.72 22.08
N TYR A 164 16.72 -9.64 21.54
CA TYR A 164 15.92 -8.65 20.82
C TYR A 164 16.65 -8.21 19.54
N PRO A 165 15.92 -7.76 18.49
CA PRO A 165 16.53 -7.20 17.29
C PRO A 165 17.10 -5.81 17.61
N ALA A 166 18.43 -5.69 17.64
CA ALA A 166 19.11 -4.43 17.96
C ALA A 166 19.00 -3.39 16.83
N LYS A 167 18.87 -3.84 15.59
CA LYS A 167 18.75 -2.96 14.42
C LYS A 167 17.84 -3.55 13.37
N ARG A 168 16.96 -2.72 12.83
CA ARG A 168 16.14 -3.02 11.68
C ARG A 168 16.68 -2.27 10.46
N LEU A 169 16.80 -2.95 9.34
CA LEU A 169 17.23 -2.35 8.07
C LEU A 169 16.08 -2.44 7.08
N THR A 170 15.89 -1.37 6.33
CA THR A 170 14.97 -1.35 5.18
C THR A 170 15.75 -1.08 3.91
N ALA A 171 15.37 -1.74 2.84
CA ALA A 171 15.91 -1.48 1.51
C ALA A 171 14.75 -1.52 0.51
N ALA A 172 14.76 -0.58 -0.43
CA ALA A 172 13.82 -0.55 -1.53
C ALA A 172 14.57 -0.46 -2.85
N LYS A 173 14.20 -1.30 -3.80
CA LYS A 173 14.74 -1.26 -5.15
C LYS A 173 13.60 -1.35 -6.15
N ARG A 174 13.50 -0.37 -7.04
CA ARG A 174 12.59 -0.45 -8.18
C ARG A 174 13.27 -1.23 -9.30
N ILE A 175 12.58 -2.23 -9.83
CA ILE A 175 12.99 -2.99 -11.02
C ILE A 175 11.91 -2.83 -12.07
N THR A 176 12.34 -2.71 -13.33
CA THR A 176 11.44 -2.70 -14.47
C THR A 176 11.64 -4.02 -15.20
N LEU A 177 10.54 -4.74 -15.44
CA LEU A 177 10.50 -5.95 -16.22
C LEU A 177 9.80 -5.62 -17.55
N ILE A 178 10.43 -6.01 -18.65
CA ILE A 178 9.87 -5.88 -20.00
C ILE A 178 9.93 -7.26 -20.62
N GLU A 179 8.76 -7.86 -20.81
CA GLU A 179 8.63 -9.21 -21.37
C GLU A 179 7.58 -9.22 -22.47
N GLU A 180 7.85 -9.93 -23.54
CA GLU A 180 6.89 -10.19 -24.60
C GLU A 180 6.08 -11.44 -24.25
N LEU A 181 4.76 -11.29 -24.09
CA LEU A 181 3.87 -12.38 -23.72
C LEU A 181 3.18 -12.90 -24.98
N GLN A 182 3.38 -14.17 -25.29
CA GLN A 182 2.67 -14.86 -26.35
C GLN A 182 1.46 -15.62 -25.79
N LEU A 183 0.29 -15.37 -26.37
CA LEU A 183 -0.89 -16.16 -26.04
C LEU A 183 -0.81 -17.56 -26.67
N SER A 184 -1.26 -18.54 -25.89
CA SER A 184 -1.44 -19.89 -26.41
C SER A 184 -2.40 -19.89 -27.62
N ALA A 185 -2.11 -20.68 -28.62
CA ALA A 185 -2.94 -20.84 -29.82
C ALA A 185 -4.39 -21.31 -29.53
N ALA A 186 -4.62 -21.86 -28.33
CA ALA A 186 -5.96 -22.24 -27.87
C ALA A 186 -6.83 -21.05 -27.41
N LYS A 187 -6.24 -19.85 -27.28
CA LYS A 187 -6.96 -18.64 -26.86
C LYS A 187 -7.29 -17.77 -28.06
N ALA A 188 -8.46 -17.10 -27.99
CA ALA A 188 -8.86 -16.17 -29.03
C ALA A 188 -7.88 -14.99 -29.15
N PRO A 189 -7.69 -14.43 -30.37
CA PRO A 189 -6.83 -13.28 -30.60
C PRO A 189 -7.25 -12.07 -29.75
N VAL A 190 -6.26 -11.33 -29.25
CA VAL A 190 -6.49 -10.11 -28.48
C VAL A 190 -7.02 -9.01 -29.39
N GLY A 191 -8.21 -8.50 -29.07
CA GLY A 191 -8.72 -7.26 -29.65
C GLY A 191 -8.29 -6.06 -28.82
N THR A 192 -9.02 -5.80 -27.74
CA THR A 192 -8.74 -4.67 -26.84
C THR A 192 -8.47 -5.17 -25.44
N ILE A 193 -7.38 -4.71 -24.82
CA ILE A 193 -7.09 -4.99 -23.41
C ILE A 193 -7.99 -4.07 -22.56
N LEU A 194 -8.84 -4.68 -21.74
CA LEU A 194 -9.79 -3.98 -20.88
C LEU A 194 -9.24 -3.75 -19.47
N ARG A 195 -8.42 -4.71 -18.98
CA ARG A 195 -7.82 -4.62 -17.66
C ARG A 195 -6.58 -5.50 -17.58
N THR A 196 -5.55 -4.96 -16.93
CA THR A 196 -4.35 -5.73 -16.55
C THR A 196 -4.13 -5.57 -15.05
N ASP A 197 -3.94 -6.68 -14.35
CA ASP A 197 -3.54 -6.72 -12.96
C ASP A 197 -2.21 -7.47 -12.85
N CYS A 198 -1.33 -6.97 -12.00
CA CYS A 198 -0.06 -7.62 -11.69
C CYS A 198 0.01 -7.87 -10.18
N ARG A 199 0.32 -9.11 -9.82
CA ARG A 199 0.50 -9.54 -8.44
C ARG A 199 1.90 -10.10 -8.28
N ILE A 200 2.65 -9.58 -7.29
CA ILE A 200 3.95 -10.10 -6.92
C ILE A 200 3.76 -11.11 -5.79
N ILE A 201 4.27 -12.31 -5.98
CA ILE A 201 4.20 -13.42 -5.03
C ILE A 201 5.64 -13.75 -4.59
N PRO A 202 6.11 -13.22 -3.43
CA PRO A 202 7.42 -13.58 -2.92
C PRO A 202 7.40 -15.05 -2.44
N GLN A 203 8.42 -15.81 -2.83
CA GLN A 203 8.56 -17.22 -2.46
C GLN A 203 9.67 -17.42 -1.43
N GLU A 204 10.79 -16.74 -1.59
CA GLU A 204 11.98 -16.97 -0.78
C GLU A 204 12.75 -15.67 -0.54
N HIS A 205 13.23 -15.51 0.70
CA HIS A 205 14.14 -14.44 1.10
C HIS A 205 15.37 -15.04 1.76
N LYS A 206 16.57 -14.71 1.27
CA LYS A 206 17.84 -15.18 1.83
C LYS A 206 18.81 -14.02 1.98
N MET A 207 19.55 -14.04 3.09
CA MET A 207 20.73 -13.19 3.27
C MET A 207 21.99 -13.94 2.80
N ILE A 208 22.61 -13.47 1.74
CA ILE A 208 23.84 -14.06 1.18
C ILE A 208 24.90 -12.98 1.09
N ALA A 209 26.01 -13.17 1.81
CA ALA A 209 27.14 -12.23 1.83
C ALA A 209 26.73 -10.76 2.04
N GLY A 210 25.84 -10.50 3.01
CA GLY A 210 25.36 -9.15 3.35
C GLY A 210 24.34 -8.56 2.34
N LYS A 211 23.88 -9.35 1.37
CA LYS A 211 22.85 -8.95 0.40
C LYS A 211 21.55 -9.72 0.64
N LEU A 212 20.44 -9.00 0.63
CA LEU A 212 19.12 -9.63 0.62
C LEU A 212 18.80 -10.08 -0.81
N VAL A 213 18.66 -11.39 -1.00
CA VAL A 213 18.20 -12.00 -2.25
C VAL A 213 16.75 -12.42 -2.06
N THR A 214 15.88 -11.90 -2.91
CA THR A 214 14.47 -12.26 -2.94
C THR A 214 14.16 -12.96 -4.26
N LYS A 215 13.49 -14.10 -4.20
CA LYS A 215 12.97 -14.84 -5.34
C LYS A 215 11.44 -14.89 -5.25
N GLY A 216 10.77 -14.76 -6.37
CA GLY A 216 9.31 -14.80 -6.45
C GLY A 216 8.82 -14.72 -7.88
N ASP A 217 7.51 -14.78 -8.04
CA ASP A 217 6.81 -14.74 -9.31
C ASP A 217 6.04 -13.41 -9.45
N ALA A 218 5.94 -12.92 -10.69
CA ALA A 218 5.02 -11.88 -11.09
C ALA A 218 3.86 -12.51 -11.86
N GLU A 219 2.70 -12.61 -11.25
CA GLU A 219 1.49 -13.11 -11.88
C GLU A 219 0.78 -11.97 -12.60
N ILE A 220 0.61 -12.10 -13.92
CA ILE A 220 -0.07 -11.11 -14.75
C ILE A 220 -1.41 -11.67 -15.18
N MET A 221 -2.49 -11.01 -14.78
CA MET A 221 -3.85 -11.33 -15.21
C MET A 221 -4.33 -10.27 -16.19
N MET A 222 -4.83 -10.71 -17.34
CA MET A 222 -5.27 -9.82 -18.40
C MET A 222 -6.72 -10.15 -18.80
N LEU A 223 -7.60 -9.14 -18.70
CA LEU A 223 -8.93 -9.18 -19.27
C LEU A 223 -8.91 -8.47 -20.62
N TYR A 224 -9.30 -9.15 -21.68
CA TYR A 224 -9.33 -8.57 -23.02
C TYR A 224 -10.59 -8.99 -23.78
N SER A 225 -10.99 -8.18 -24.74
CA SER A 225 -11.97 -8.58 -25.77
C SER A 225 -11.26 -9.28 -26.92
N CYS A 226 -11.87 -10.32 -27.46
CA CYS A 226 -11.36 -10.97 -28.66
C CYS A 226 -11.82 -10.25 -29.94
N VAL A 227 -11.02 -10.37 -30.99
CA VAL A 227 -11.47 -10.02 -32.35
C VAL A 227 -12.46 -11.10 -32.78
N THR A 228 -13.74 -10.75 -32.92
CA THR A 228 -14.69 -11.63 -33.58
C THR A 228 -14.50 -11.50 -35.08
N THR A 229 -14.27 -12.62 -35.73
CA THR A 229 -14.13 -12.71 -37.21
C THR A 229 -15.47 -12.62 -37.94
N ASP A 230 -16.57 -12.39 -37.22
CA ASP A 230 -17.88 -12.18 -37.81
C ASP A 230 -18.07 -10.69 -38.11
N GLY A 231 -18.06 -10.38 -39.40
CA GLY A 231 -18.28 -9.07 -40.00
C GLY A 231 -19.68 -8.52 -39.75
#